data_3d3ceb50e7a8635cfb25281eff5f4edf
#
_entry.id   3d3ceb50e7a8635cfb25281eff5f4edf
#
_cell.length_a   1.000
_cell.length_b   1.000
_cell.length_c   1.000
_cell.angle_alpha   90.00
_cell.angle_beta   90.00
_cell.angle_gamma   90.00
#
_symmetry.space_group_name_H-M   'P 1'
#
loop_
_entity.id
_entity.type
_entity.pdbx_description
1 polymer ?
#
loop_
_entity_poly.entity_id
_entity_poly.type
_entity_poly.pdbx_seq_one_letter_code
_entity_poly.pdbx_strand_id
1 'polypeptide(L)'
;MKNYKPVYSIIASIAIQLCLGVAYLWSLFQTGIAKSIFDGDNAAASLTFSLLLATLTFGSILGGKLVAKFSIRIVVIMGGVILSLGFFFASFVTASIPWLLWLTYGVMGGVGMGFTYSTTISCAQKWFPHKKGLVTGVIVSALGFGGVVFTPIIEILIKQFGGQQVGEQKTFMVLSGLFLVVCTIGGFMLKNPPDDFENKKSIQNGAAGQKSPAPTGVDLSPKQVLATPSYYFVTLAMALACMGGLMMIGFAKPIAVAKGLESTAVVGVLIISICNSLGRLLWGIISDKIGRKLTLIILLLGSGIMSLLVNAANGYWIYVVIAFIGFFYGGFLSNFPTLTADLFGARHMATNYGLVLLGFGIGAVVSSYVAGYYKNIAATDISLMFPAFIIAAICAGVGILLISLLKVKKVSVH
;
A
#
# COMPACT_ATOMS: atom_id res chain seq x y z
N MET A 1 -27.77 -6.76 -18.13
CA MET A 1 -26.65 -7.20 -17.26
C MET A 1 -26.19 -8.66 -17.49
N LYS A 2 -26.69 -9.33 -18.50
CA LYS A 2 -26.48 -10.79 -18.71
C LYS A 2 -25.02 -11.23 -18.99
N ASN A 3 -24.10 -10.36 -19.36
CA ASN A 3 -22.76 -10.77 -19.86
C ASN A 3 -21.55 -10.18 -19.10
N TYR A 4 -21.73 -9.52 -17.94
CA TYR A 4 -20.57 -8.99 -17.20
C TYR A 4 -19.93 -10.08 -16.33
N LYS A 5 -18.64 -10.37 -16.57
CA LYS A 5 -17.87 -11.33 -15.80
C LYS A 5 -17.09 -10.61 -14.68
N PRO A 6 -17.14 -11.06 -13.41
CA PRO A 6 -16.39 -10.47 -12.29
C PRO A 6 -14.89 -10.31 -12.55
N VAL A 7 -14.35 -11.18 -13.38
CA VAL A 7 -12.93 -11.20 -13.77
C VAL A 7 -12.48 -9.88 -14.40
N TYR A 8 -13.39 -9.17 -15.12
CA TYR A 8 -13.06 -7.86 -15.70
C TYR A 8 -12.76 -6.80 -14.64
N SER A 9 -13.51 -6.80 -13.53
CA SER A 9 -13.18 -5.92 -12.39
C SER A 9 -11.83 -6.27 -11.76
N ILE A 10 -11.46 -7.55 -11.68
CA ILE A 10 -10.16 -7.96 -11.15
C ILE A 10 -9.02 -7.50 -12.06
N ILE A 11 -9.12 -7.76 -13.37
CA ILE A 11 -8.09 -7.35 -14.34
C ILE A 11 -7.92 -5.82 -14.32
N ALA A 12 -9.03 -5.07 -14.34
CA ALA A 12 -8.98 -3.62 -14.22
C ALA A 12 -8.33 -3.15 -12.94
N SER A 13 -8.67 -3.76 -11.80
CA SER A 13 -8.06 -3.43 -10.50
C SER A 13 -6.57 -3.73 -10.48
N ILE A 14 -6.13 -4.86 -11.06
CA ILE A 14 -4.71 -5.23 -11.19
C ILE A 14 -3.97 -4.18 -12.03
N ALA A 15 -4.49 -3.81 -13.19
CA ALA A 15 -3.85 -2.83 -14.08
C ALA A 15 -3.72 -1.45 -13.40
N ILE A 16 -4.77 -0.99 -12.73
CA ILE A 16 -4.76 0.27 -11.98
C ILE A 16 -3.72 0.20 -10.85
N GLN A 17 -3.76 -0.84 -10.02
CA GLN A 17 -2.84 -0.98 -8.89
C GLN A 17 -1.38 -1.11 -9.33
N LEU A 18 -1.13 -1.73 -10.48
CA LEU A 18 0.21 -1.80 -11.06
C LEU A 18 0.75 -0.38 -11.33
N CYS A 19 -0.07 0.50 -11.92
CA CYS A 19 0.28 1.90 -12.14
C CYS A 19 0.53 2.64 -10.82
N LEU A 20 -0.29 2.41 -9.78
CA LEU A 20 -0.08 3.01 -8.47
C LEU A 20 1.25 2.60 -7.83
N GLY A 21 1.82 1.47 -8.23
CA GLY A 21 3.13 0.99 -7.78
C GLY A 21 4.29 1.95 -8.07
N VAL A 22 4.14 2.84 -9.05
CA VAL A 22 5.12 3.90 -9.36
C VAL A 22 5.41 4.79 -8.13
N ALA A 23 4.49 4.93 -7.20
CA ALA A 23 4.72 5.66 -5.95
C ALA A 23 5.94 5.15 -5.18
N TYR A 24 6.19 3.84 -5.16
CA TYR A 24 7.36 3.27 -4.47
C TYR A 24 8.68 3.47 -5.22
N LEU A 25 8.64 4.04 -6.40
CA LEU A 25 9.81 4.31 -7.24
C LEU A 25 10.34 5.74 -7.10
N TRP A 26 9.85 6.49 -6.10
CA TRP A 26 10.35 7.85 -5.84
C TRP A 26 11.88 7.91 -5.75
N SER A 27 12.53 6.87 -5.22
CA SER A 27 13.97 6.78 -5.11
C SER A 27 14.71 6.89 -6.45
N LEU A 28 14.08 6.54 -7.58
CA LEU A 28 14.67 6.70 -8.93
C LEU A 28 14.70 8.17 -9.36
N PHE A 29 13.74 8.96 -8.88
CA PHE A 29 13.61 10.38 -9.21
C PHE A 29 14.31 11.28 -8.19
N GLN A 30 14.39 10.84 -6.92
CA GLN A 30 14.74 11.67 -5.78
C GLN A 30 16.06 12.43 -5.96
N THR A 31 17.12 11.74 -6.39
CA THR A 31 18.45 12.35 -6.50
C THR A 31 18.50 13.41 -7.61
N GLY A 32 17.90 13.12 -8.77
CA GLY A 32 17.83 14.07 -9.87
C GLY A 32 16.97 15.28 -9.53
N ILE A 33 15.79 15.04 -8.95
CA ILE A 33 14.86 16.08 -8.51
C ILE A 33 15.45 16.94 -7.38
N ALA A 34 16.15 16.34 -6.40
CA ALA A 34 16.83 17.11 -5.37
C ALA A 34 17.81 18.12 -5.97
N LYS A 35 18.60 17.69 -6.94
CA LYS A 35 19.60 18.55 -7.60
C LYS A 35 18.98 19.60 -8.53
N SER A 36 17.92 19.24 -9.27
CA SER A 36 17.32 20.11 -10.30
C SER A 36 16.30 21.10 -9.76
N ILE A 37 15.63 20.77 -8.63
CA ILE A 37 14.50 21.56 -8.10
C ILE A 37 14.77 22.10 -6.70
N PHE A 38 15.51 21.36 -5.85
CA PHE A 38 15.69 21.69 -4.43
C PHE A 38 17.14 22.01 -4.07
N ASP A 39 17.97 22.47 -5.00
CA ASP A 39 19.37 22.87 -4.79
C ASP A 39 20.21 21.81 -4.03
N GLY A 40 19.90 20.52 -4.25
CA GLY A 40 20.57 19.40 -3.62
C GLY A 40 19.94 18.95 -2.29
N ASP A 41 18.89 19.61 -1.80
CA ASP A 41 18.22 19.21 -0.56
C ASP A 41 17.38 17.93 -0.73
N ASN A 42 17.97 16.82 -0.32
CA ASN A 42 17.31 15.51 -0.35
C ASN A 42 16.16 15.41 0.67
N ALA A 43 16.17 16.18 1.76
CA ALA A 43 15.08 16.15 2.74
C ALA A 43 13.82 16.79 2.16
N ALA A 44 13.96 17.95 1.48
CA ALA A 44 12.87 18.60 0.77
C ALA A 44 12.32 17.72 -0.37
N ALA A 45 13.19 17.05 -1.12
CA ALA A 45 12.76 16.09 -2.14
C ALA A 45 12.01 14.89 -1.53
N SER A 46 12.48 14.35 -0.40
CA SER A 46 11.82 13.22 0.30
C SER A 46 10.44 13.59 0.84
N LEU A 47 10.21 14.85 1.20
CA LEU A 47 8.91 15.35 1.65
C LEU A 47 7.83 15.12 0.59
N THR A 48 8.18 15.19 -0.70
CA THR A 48 7.27 14.91 -1.81
C THR A 48 6.65 13.52 -1.71
N PHE A 49 7.45 12.50 -1.43
CA PHE A 49 7.00 11.13 -1.24
C PHE A 49 6.18 10.96 0.05
N SER A 50 6.61 11.58 1.14
CA SER A 50 5.88 11.54 2.40
C SER A 50 4.49 12.15 2.27
N LEU A 51 4.36 13.28 1.55
CA LEU A 51 3.08 13.91 1.25
C LEU A 51 2.20 13.01 0.38
N LEU A 52 2.76 12.34 -0.62
CA LEU A 52 2.02 11.41 -1.47
C LEU A 52 1.40 10.28 -0.65
N LEU A 53 2.14 9.66 0.25
CA LEU A 53 1.62 8.59 1.12
C LEU A 53 0.59 9.11 2.14
N ALA A 54 0.82 10.27 2.73
CA ALA A 54 -0.12 10.87 3.67
C ALA A 54 -1.44 11.24 2.99
N THR A 55 -1.40 11.92 1.85
CA THR A 55 -2.60 12.36 1.13
C THR A 55 -3.34 11.22 0.43
N LEU A 56 -2.67 10.10 0.10
CA LEU A 56 -3.32 8.85 -0.33
C LEU A 56 -4.35 8.39 0.71
N THR A 57 -4.06 8.50 1.99
CA THR A 57 -5.00 8.06 3.05
C THR A 57 -6.25 8.93 3.07
N PHE A 58 -6.10 10.25 2.97
CA PHE A 58 -7.22 11.18 2.86
C PHE A 58 -8.00 10.97 1.55
N GLY A 59 -7.29 10.78 0.44
CA GLY A 59 -7.89 10.42 -0.84
C GLY A 59 -8.74 9.15 -0.77
N SER A 60 -8.27 8.12 -0.04
CA SER A 60 -9.02 6.89 0.16
C SER A 60 -10.35 7.12 0.92
N ILE A 61 -10.35 7.98 1.94
CA ILE A 61 -11.58 8.36 2.65
C ILE A 61 -12.54 9.10 1.73
N LEU A 62 -12.04 10.09 1.00
CA LEU A 62 -12.85 10.89 0.08
C LEU A 62 -13.41 10.04 -1.07
N GLY A 63 -12.57 9.22 -1.70
CA GLY A 63 -12.98 8.29 -2.75
C GLY A 63 -14.05 7.32 -2.27
N GLY A 64 -13.87 6.74 -1.09
CA GLY A 64 -14.86 5.88 -0.47
C GLY A 64 -16.21 6.57 -0.20
N LYS A 65 -16.21 7.85 0.26
CA LYS A 65 -17.44 8.65 0.42
C LYS A 65 -18.10 8.95 -0.92
N LEU A 66 -17.30 9.23 -1.96
CA LEU A 66 -17.82 9.53 -3.29
C LEU A 66 -18.45 8.30 -3.96
N VAL A 67 -17.94 7.08 -3.71
CA VAL A 67 -18.57 5.84 -4.21
C VAL A 67 -19.99 5.65 -3.67
N ALA A 68 -20.33 6.22 -2.51
CA ALA A 68 -21.69 6.19 -1.99
C ALA A 68 -22.66 7.11 -2.76
N LYS A 69 -22.13 8.15 -3.43
CA LYS A 69 -22.91 9.14 -4.19
C LYS A 69 -22.85 8.90 -5.71
N PHE A 70 -21.72 8.44 -6.19
CA PHE A 70 -21.44 8.21 -7.60
C PHE A 70 -21.10 6.73 -7.83
N SER A 71 -21.14 6.30 -9.10
CA SER A 71 -20.72 4.95 -9.45
C SER A 71 -19.20 4.78 -9.21
N ILE A 72 -18.78 3.55 -8.91
CA ILE A 72 -17.37 3.23 -8.75
C ILE A 72 -16.51 3.63 -9.96
N ARG A 73 -17.08 3.52 -11.17
CA ARG A 73 -16.44 3.92 -12.43
C ARG A 73 -16.02 5.38 -12.40
N ILE A 74 -16.97 6.26 -12.05
CA ILE A 74 -16.75 7.71 -12.02
C ILE A 74 -15.65 8.03 -11.00
N VAL A 75 -15.72 7.45 -9.79
CA VAL A 75 -14.74 7.74 -8.74
C VAL A 75 -13.33 7.29 -9.13
N VAL A 76 -13.20 6.13 -9.75
CA VAL A 76 -11.88 5.64 -10.20
C VAL A 76 -11.34 6.46 -11.36
N ILE A 77 -12.18 6.86 -12.31
CA ILE A 77 -11.77 7.76 -13.42
C ILE A 77 -11.35 9.12 -12.86
N MET A 78 -12.14 9.70 -11.94
CA MET A 78 -11.76 10.96 -11.28
C MET A 78 -10.41 10.84 -10.56
N GLY A 79 -10.19 9.76 -9.83
CA GLY A 79 -8.92 9.48 -9.17
C GLY A 79 -7.77 9.39 -10.16
N GLY A 80 -7.97 8.67 -11.27
CA GLY A 80 -6.99 8.56 -12.35
C GLY A 80 -6.68 9.89 -13.02
N VAL A 81 -7.69 10.73 -13.25
CA VAL A 81 -7.53 12.10 -13.79
C VAL A 81 -6.73 12.98 -12.81
N ILE A 82 -7.07 12.97 -11.51
CA ILE A 82 -6.35 13.75 -10.50
C ILE A 82 -4.89 13.30 -10.42
N LEU A 83 -4.64 11.99 -10.39
CA LEU A 83 -3.29 11.40 -10.40
C LEU A 83 -2.51 11.85 -11.65
N SER A 84 -3.11 11.71 -12.82
CA SER A 84 -2.52 12.12 -14.09
C SER A 84 -2.19 13.61 -14.11
N LEU A 85 -3.13 14.48 -13.73
CA LEU A 85 -2.90 15.91 -13.65
C LEU A 85 -1.79 16.27 -12.65
N GLY A 86 -1.72 15.56 -11.51
CA GLY A 86 -0.64 15.73 -10.54
C GLY A 86 0.74 15.50 -11.17
N PHE A 87 0.92 14.38 -11.88
CA PHE A 87 2.16 14.07 -12.58
C PHE A 87 2.42 15.00 -13.77
N PHE A 88 1.36 15.37 -14.51
CA PHE A 88 1.47 16.31 -15.62
C PHE A 88 1.99 17.67 -15.15
N PHE A 89 1.38 18.27 -14.13
CA PHE A 89 1.84 19.54 -13.59
C PHE A 89 3.21 19.44 -12.91
N ALA A 90 3.54 18.30 -12.27
CA ALA A 90 4.86 18.06 -11.72
C ALA A 90 5.97 18.11 -12.79
N SER A 91 5.64 17.79 -14.05
CA SER A 91 6.61 17.86 -15.17
C SER A 91 7.03 19.28 -15.55
N PHE A 92 6.31 20.29 -15.10
CA PHE A 92 6.60 21.72 -15.37
C PHE A 92 7.20 22.47 -14.16
N VAL A 93 7.40 21.79 -13.04
CA VAL A 93 7.96 22.43 -11.85
C VAL A 93 9.41 22.78 -12.04
N THR A 94 9.80 23.99 -11.65
CA THR A 94 11.18 24.51 -11.77
C THR A 94 11.74 24.86 -10.39
N ALA A 95 13.06 25.08 -10.31
CA ALA A 95 13.75 25.48 -9.09
C ALA A 95 13.23 26.83 -8.51
N SER A 96 12.60 27.67 -9.34
CA SER A 96 12.00 28.93 -8.87
C SER A 96 10.74 28.72 -8.02
N ILE A 97 10.04 27.58 -8.16
CA ILE A 97 8.81 27.27 -7.42
C ILE A 97 8.81 25.80 -6.95
N PRO A 98 9.79 25.40 -6.10
CA PRO A 98 10.00 24.00 -5.74
C PRO A 98 8.82 23.40 -4.94
N TRP A 99 8.14 24.21 -4.11
CA TRP A 99 6.97 23.80 -3.33
C TRP A 99 5.81 23.29 -4.19
N LEU A 100 5.74 23.68 -5.46
CA LEU A 100 4.69 23.24 -6.37
C LEU A 100 4.79 21.72 -6.64
N LEU A 101 5.98 21.12 -6.52
CA LEU A 101 6.15 19.66 -6.62
C LEU A 101 5.45 18.93 -5.46
N TRP A 102 5.51 19.48 -4.26
CA TRP A 102 4.78 18.93 -3.12
C TRP A 102 3.27 18.94 -3.34
N LEU A 103 2.74 20.01 -3.94
CA LEU A 103 1.31 20.12 -4.25
C LEU A 103 0.91 19.19 -5.39
N THR A 104 1.66 19.18 -6.48
CA THR A 104 1.30 18.44 -7.70
C THR A 104 1.55 16.95 -7.56
N TYR A 105 2.81 16.53 -7.43
CA TYR A 105 3.16 15.13 -7.25
C TYR A 105 2.68 14.60 -5.89
N GLY A 106 2.97 15.32 -4.79
CA GLY A 106 2.67 14.88 -3.43
C GLY A 106 1.17 14.87 -3.16
N VAL A 107 0.52 16.03 -3.15
CA VAL A 107 -0.89 16.13 -2.72
C VAL A 107 -1.84 15.61 -3.80
N MET A 108 -1.78 16.14 -5.02
CA MET A 108 -2.69 15.70 -6.08
C MET A 108 -2.45 14.23 -6.46
N GLY A 109 -1.18 13.82 -6.61
CA GLY A 109 -0.83 12.44 -6.88
C GLY A 109 -1.36 11.48 -5.80
N GLY A 110 -1.14 11.81 -4.53
CA GLY A 110 -1.61 10.99 -3.41
C GLY A 110 -3.13 10.91 -3.30
N VAL A 111 -3.85 12.04 -3.44
CA VAL A 111 -5.32 12.04 -3.44
C VAL A 111 -5.88 11.19 -4.59
N GLY A 112 -5.34 11.35 -5.80
CA GLY A 112 -5.73 10.53 -6.96
C GLY A 112 -5.49 9.03 -6.75
N MET A 113 -4.33 8.68 -6.20
CA MET A 113 -4.04 7.30 -5.78
C MET A 113 -5.05 6.79 -4.75
N GLY A 114 -5.37 7.58 -3.74
CA GLY A 114 -6.31 7.19 -2.69
C GLY A 114 -7.70 6.89 -3.24
N PHE A 115 -8.20 7.70 -4.18
CA PHE A 115 -9.50 7.47 -4.84
C PHE A 115 -9.55 6.10 -5.52
N THR A 116 -8.48 5.68 -6.15
CA THR A 116 -8.41 4.42 -6.91
C THR A 116 -8.05 3.22 -6.01
N TYR A 117 -7.19 3.40 -5.01
CA TYR A 117 -6.65 2.33 -4.18
C TYR A 117 -7.73 1.58 -3.39
N SER A 118 -8.40 2.25 -2.46
CA SER A 118 -9.39 1.60 -1.60
C SER A 118 -10.65 1.17 -2.35
N THR A 119 -11.02 1.89 -3.41
CA THR A 119 -12.22 1.60 -4.21
C THR A 119 -12.07 0.34 -5.05
N THR A 120 -10.92 0.11 -5.67
CA THR A 120 -10.64 -1.12 -6.43
C THR A 120 -10.62 -2.35 -5.53
N ILE A 121 -9.99 -2.27 -4.36
CA ILE A 121 -9.99 -3.36 -3.36
C ILE A 121 -11.41 -3.66 -2.89
N SER A 122 -12.19 -2.64 -2.52
CA SER A 122 -13.58 -2.79 -2.07
C SER A 122 -14.46 -3.44 -3.14
N CYS A 123 -14.33 -3.03 -4.41
CA CYS A 123 -15.06 -3.62 -5.53
C CYS A 123 -14.79 -5.12 -5.65
N ALA A 124 -13.53 -5.50 -5.60
CA ALA A 124 -13.13 -6.89 -5.75
C ALA A 124 -13.60 -7.77 -4.58
N GLN A 125 -13.51 -7.27 -3.35
CA GLN A 125 -14.02 -7.98 -2.17
C GLN A 125 -15.54 -8.23 -2.23
N LYS A 126 -16.32 -7.28 -2.80
CA LYS A 126 -17.77 -7.44 -3.02
C LYS A 126 -18.09 -8.54 -4.04
N TRP A 127 -17.25 -8.75 -5.05
CA TRP A 127 -17.42 -9.83 -6.01
C TRP A 127 -17.04 -11.21 -5.46
N PHE A 128 -16.11 -11.26 -4.47
CA PHE A 128 -15.57 -12.50 -3.93
C PHE A 128 -15.61 -12.51 -2.38
N PRO A 129 -16.80 -12.48 -1.77
CA PRO A 129 -16.95 -12.33 -0.32
C PRO A 129 -16.34 -13.47 0.49
N HIS A 130 -16.26 -14.70 -0.08
CA HIS A 130 -15.66 -15.87 0.57
C HIS A 130 -14.14 -15.99 0.37
N LYS A 131 -13.54 -15.16 -0.51
CA LYS A 131 -12.10 -15.18 -0.84
C LYS A 131 -11.51 -13.77 -0.78
N LYS A 132 -11.91 -12.98 0.22
CA LYS A 132 -11.50 -11.57 0.36
C LYS A 132 -9.98 -11.44 0.45
N GLY A 133 -9.29 -12.33 1.18
CA GLY A 133 -7.85 -12.33 1.34
C GLY A 133 -7.12 -12.61 0.04
N LEU A 134 -7.50 -13.66 -0.67
CA LEU A 134 -6.93 -13.99 -1.98
C LEU A 134 -7.07 -12.81 -2.95
N VAL A 135 -8.28 -12.28 -3.10
CA VAL A 135 -8.56 -11.21 -4.07
C VAL A 135 -7.84 -9.93 -3.72
N THR A 136 -7.84 -9.55 -2.44
CA THR A 136 -7.08 -8.40 -1.95
C THR A 136 -5.59 -8.63 -2.16
N GLY A 137 -5.09 -9.82 -1.83
CA GLY A 137 -3.69 -10.19 -2.02
C GLY A 137 -3.25 -10.06 -3.48
N VAL A 138 -4.02 -10.57 -4.42
CA VAL A 138 -3.75 -10.46 -5.88
C VAL A 138 -3.69 -8.99 -6.31
N ILE A 139 -4.69 -8.19 -5.93
CA ILE A 139 -4.79 -6.79 -6.36
C ILE A 139 -3.67 -5.94 -5.74
N VAL A 140 -3.44 -6.09 -4.42
CA VAL A 140 -2.43 -5.29 -3.73
C VAL A 140 -1.01 -5.75 -4.07
N SER A 141 -0.80 -7.05 -4.43
CA SER A 141 0.50 -7.51 -4.95
C SER A 141 0.86 -6.84 -6.28
N ALA A 142 -0.12 -6.56 -7.14
CA ALA A 142 0.11 -5.84 -8.38
C ALA A 142 0.73 -4.45 -8.14
N LEU A 143 0.30 -3.74 -7.10
CA LEU A 143 0.94 -2.48 -6.69
C LEU A 143 2.42 -2.69 -6.32
N GLY A 144 2.75 -3.76 -5.61
CA GLY A 144 4.15 -4.09 -5.29
C GLY A 144 4.96 -4.45 -6.54
N PHE A 145 4.39 -5.25 -7.45
CA PHE A 145 5.03 -5.59 -8.72
C PHE A 145 5.14 -4.39 -9.68
N GLY A 146 4.36 -3.34 -9.48
CA GLY A 146 4.52 -2.08 -10.21
C GLY A 146 5.94 -1.55 -10.14
N GLY A 147 6.62 -1.70 -8.99
CA GLY A 147 8.04 -1.39 -8.85
C GLY A 147 8.92 -2.15 -9.83
N VAL A 148 8.71 -3.44 -9.98
CA VAL A 148 9.50 -4.30 -10.87
C VAL A 148 9.25 -3.96 -12.34
N VAL A 149 7.98 -3.71 -12.70
CA VAL A 149 7.59 -3.41 -14.09
C VAL A 149 8.04 -2.01 -14.52
N PHE A 150 7.85 -1.01 -13.66
CA PHE A 150 8.11 0.39 -14.04
C PHE A 150 9.55 0.84 -13.83
N THR A 151 10.35 0.17 -12.99
CA THR A 151 11.77 0.52 -12.82
C THR A 151 12.51 0.60 -14.16
N PRO A 152 12.56 -0.46 -14.99
CA PRO A 152 13.29 -0.40 -16.25
C PRO A 152 12.69 0.62 -17.23
N ILE A 153 11.36 0.79 -17.23
CA ILE A 153 10.69 1.78 -18.08
C ILE A 153 11.12 3.19 -17.70
N ILE A 154 11.10 3.52 -16.40
CA ILE A 154 11.50 4.84 -15.90
C ILE A 154 12.97 5.12 -16.16
N GLU A 155 13.86 4.15 -15.92
CA GLU A 155 15.29 4.31 -16.18
C GLU A 155 15.58 4.58 -17.66
N ILE A 156 14.91 3.85 -18.57
CA ILE A 156 15.02 4.07 -20.01
C ILE A 156 14.53 5.47 -20.38
N LEU A 157 13.36 5.89 -19.86
CA LEU A 157 12.80 7.21 -20.15
C LEU A 157 13.70 8.33 -19.63
N ILE A 158 14.18 8.24 -18.39
CA ILE A 158 15.11 9.23 -17.81
C ILE A 158 16.35 9.35 -18.69
N LYS A 159 16.95 8.21 -19.10
CA LYS A 159 18.13 8.20 -19.96
C LYS A 159 17.86 8.82 -21.34
N GLN A 160 16.73 8.47 -21.97
CA GLN A 160 16.35 9.00 -23.28
C GLN A 160 16.05 10.50 -23.27
N PHE A 161 15.52 11.02 -22.17
CA PHE A 161 15.16 12.43 -22.03
C PHE A 161 16.29 13.33 -21.50
N GLY A 162 17.51 12.86 -21.47
CA GLY A 162 18.69 13.66 -21.13
C GLY A 162 19.37 13.29 -19.81
N GLY A 163 19.00 12.15 -19.22
CA GLY A 163 19.60 11.65 -17.98
C GLY A 163 19.03 12.31 -16.73
N GLN A 164 19.73 12.09 -15.60
CA GLN A 164 19.33 12.67 -14.31
C GLN A 164 19.34 14.21 -14.37
N GLN A 165 18.43 14.83 -13.64
CA GLN A 165 18.15 16.27 -13.54
C GLN A 165 17.28 16.87 -14.67
N VAL A 166 17.18 16.22 -15.82
CA VAL A 166 16.36 16.67 -16.96
C VAL A 166 15.30 15.64 -17.33
N GLY A 167 15.67 14.36 -17.28
CA GLY A 167 14.82 13.25 -17.71
C GLY A 167 13.66 12.94 -16.79
N GLU A 168 13.79 13.24 -15.49
CA GLU A 168 12.76 12.94 -14.49
C GLU A 168 11.46 13.68 -14.79
N GLN A 169 11.52 14.96 -15.06
CA GLN A 169 10.34 15.78 -15.34
C GLN A 169 9.61 15.33 -16.61
N LYS A 170 10.36 15.06 -17.69
CA LYS A 170 9.78 14.54 -18.94
C LYS A 170 9.19 13.13 -18.74
N THR A 171 9.77 12.33 -17.86
CA THR A 171 9.25 11.02 -17.48
C THR A 171 7.89 11.17 -16.75
N PHE A 172 7.73 12.17 -15.87
CA PHE A 172 6.43 12.45 -15.25
C PHE A 172 5.35 12.73 -16.29
N MET A 173 5.65 13.46 -17.36
CA MET A 173 4.71 13.72 -18.45
C MET A 173 4.26 12.43 -19.14
N VAL A 174 5.18 11.52 -19.46
CA VAL A 174 4.84 10.21 -20.07
C VAL A 174 3.99 9.37 -19.12
N LEU A 175 4.37 9.29 -17.83
CA LEU A 175 3.62 8.57 -16.82
C LEU A 175 2.22 9.14 -16.62
N SER A 176 2.05 10.46 -16.71
CA SER A 176 0.73 11.09 -16.61
C SER A 176 -0.22 10.60 -17.70
N GLY A 177 0.24 10.53 -18.95
CA GLY A 177 -0.51 9.99 -20.08
C GLY A 177 -0.90 8.53 -19.88
N LEU A 178 0.06 7.71 -19.42
CA LEU A 178 -0.17 6.30 -19.11
C LEU A 178 -1.23 6.11 -18.02
N PHE A 179 -1.15 6.86 -16.92
CA PHE A 179 -2.11 6.78 -15.82
C PHE A 179 -3.50 7.20 -16.27
N LEU A 180 -3.61 8.25 -17.09
CA LEU A 180 -4.88 8.69 -17.64
C LEU A 180 -5.55 7.57 -18.45
N VAL A 181 -4.80 6.94 -19.34
CA VAL A 181 -5.32 5.87 -20.22
C VAL A 181 -5.71 4.65 -19.38
N VAL A 182 -4.82 4.15 -18.53
CA VAL A 182 -5.06 2.91 -17.77
C VAL A 182 -6.19 3.09 -16.75
N CYS A 183 -6.22 4.21 -16.01
CA CYS A 183 -7.26 4.45 -15.02
C CYS A 183 -8.62 4.73 -15.68
N THR A 184 -8.65 5.37 -16.85
CA THR A 184 -9.90 5.61 -17.61
C THR A 184 -10.45 4.30 -18.16
N ILE A 185 -9.66 3.52 -18.88
CA ILE A 185 -10.07 2.21 -19.42
C ILE A 185 -10.45 1.27 -18.28
N GLY A 186 -9.60 1.16 -17.25
CA GLY A 186 -9.87 0.34 -16.09
C GLY A 186 -11.13 0.78 -15.35
N GLY A 187 -11.35 2.09 -15.21
CA GLY A 187 -12.56 2.64 -14.59
C GLY A 187 -13.83 2.23 -15.34
N PHE A 188 -13.84 2.28 -16.67
CA PHE A 188 -14.97 1.79 -17.47
C PHE A 188 -15.23 0.30 -17.32
N MET A 189 -14.19 -0.49 -17.10
CA MET A 189 -14.32 -1.94 -16.88
C MET A 189 -14.82 -2.28 -15.46
N LEU A 190 -14.68 -1.39 -14.47
CA LEU A 190 -15.13 -1.65 -13.11
C LEU A 190 -16.64 -1.61 -12.97
N LYS A 191 -17.17 -2.55 -12.20
CA LYS A 191 -18.60 -2.63 -11.84
C LYS A 191 -18.76 -3.28 -10.48
N ASN A 192 -19.62 -2.72 -9.63
CA ASN A 192 -20.05 -3.40 -8.41
C ASN A 192 -21.01 -4.55 -8.73
N PRO A 193 -21.01 -5.65 -7.92
CA PRO A 193 -22.05 -6.65 -8.02
C PRO A 193 -23.44 -6.04 -7.75
N PRO A 194 -24.53 -6.60 -8.30
CA PRO A 194 -25.89 -6.26 -7.90
C PRO A 194 -26.13 -6.59 -6.42
N ASP A 195 -27.01 -5.84 -5.74
CA ASP A 195 -27.30 -6.04 -4.30
C ASP A 195 -27.78 -7.47 -3.99
N ASP A 196 -28.46 -8.15 -4.94
CA ASP A 196 -28.94 -9.54 -4.82
C ASP A 196 -27.93 -10.61 -5.28
N PHE A 197 -26.67 -10.24 -5.52
CA PHE A 197 -25.71 -11.16 -6.12
C PHE A 197 -25.45 -12.41 -5.27
N GLU A 198 -25.35 -12.27 -3.97
CA GLU A 198 -25.14 -13.39 -3.04
C GLU A 198 -26.36 -14.31 -2.98
N ASN A 199 -27.57 -13.75 -2.93
CA ASN A 199 -28.81 -14.53 -2.89
C ASN A 199 -29.03 -15.34 -4.18
N LYS A 200 -28.73 -14.76 -5.34
CA LYS A 200 -28.85 -15.46 -6.64
C LYS A 200 -27.84 -16.59 -6.80
N LYS A 201 -26.63 -16.44 -6.26
CA LYS A 201 -25.59 -17.45 -6.34
C LYS A 201 -25.87 -18.65 -5.41
N SER A 202 -26.47 -18.42 -4.25
CA SER A 202 -26.93 -19.47 -3.32
C SER A 202 -28.04 -20.32 -3.94
N ILE A 203 -28.98 -19.70 -4.66
CA ILE A 203 -30.08 -20.39 -5.34
C ILE A 203 -29.55 -21.23 -6.51
N GLN A 204 -28.58 -20.72 -7.30
CA GLN A 204 -28.02 -21.46 -8.44
C GLN A 204 -27.17 -22.67 -8.05
N ASN A 205 -26.57 -22.67 -6.87
CA ASN A 205 -25.75 -23.78 -6.37
C ASN A 205 -26.54 -24.89 -5.68
N GLY A 206 -27.87 -24.92 -5.82
CA GLY A 206 -28.73 -26.00 -5.28
C GLY A 206 -28.92 -25.95 -3.75
N ALA A 207 -28.45 -24.92 -3.09
CA ALA A 207 -28.64 -24.70 -1.65
C ALA A 207 -29.97 -23.95 -1.37
N ALA A 208 -31.04 -24.33 -2.10
CA ALA A 208 -32.38 -23.87 -1.83
C ALA A 208 -32.85 -24.45 -0.49
N GLY A 209 -32.60 -23.74 0.60
CA GLY A 209 -32.99 -24.15 1.95
C GLY A 209 -31.95 -23.86 3.04
N GLN A 210 -30.67 -23.81 2.72
CA GLN A 210 -29.67 -23.25 3.65
C GLN A 210 -29.62 -21.73 3.43
N LYS A 211 -30.17 -20.97 4.36
CA LYS A 211 -29.86 -19.55 4.47
C LYS A 211 -28.33 -19.46 4.48
N SER A 212 -27.74 -18.96 3.37
CA SER A 212 -26.34 -18.54 3.40
C SER A 212 -26.13 -17.82 4.71
N PRO A 213 -25.05 -18.08 5.46
CA PRO A 213 -24.82 -17.29 6.65
C PRO A 213 -24.90 -15.84 6.20
N ALA A 214 -25.91 -15.14 6.72
CA ALA A 214 -26.15 -13.74 6.42
C ALA A 214 -24.79 -13.04 6.56
N PRO A 215 -24.43 -12.11 5.66
CA PRO A 215 -23.24 -11.33 5.82
C PRO A 215 -23.22 -10.92 7.27
N THR A 216 -22.16 -11.24 8.01
CA THR A 216 -22.04 -11.11 9.46
C THR A 216 -22.64 -9.76 9.86
N GLY A 217 -23.87 -9.77 10.27
CA GLY A 217 -24.92 -8.80 10.55
C GLY A 217 -24.59 -7.35 10.90
N VAL A 218 -23.44 -6.80 10.57
CA VAL A 218 -23.07 -5.45 10.97
C VAL A 218 -22.40 -4.73 9.79
N ASP A 219 -23.19 -3.96 9.03
CA ASP A 219 -22.66 -2.96 8.09
C ASP A 219 -22.60 -1.60 8.79
N LEU A 220 -21.48 -1.28 9.41
CA LEU A 220 -21.28 -0.02 10.09
C LEU A 220 -21.04 1.13 9.11
N SER A 221 -21.77 2.22 9.29
CA SER A 221 -21.47 3.50 8.65
C SER A 221 -20.14 4.06 9.16
N PRO A 222 -19.46 4.95 8.42
CA PRO A 222 -18.21 5.55 8.86
C PRO A 222 -18.29 6.25 10.23
N LYS A 223 -19.42 6.89 10.54
CA LYS A 223 -19.65 7.52 11.86
C LYS A 223 -19.70 6.48 12.98
N GLN A 224 -20.36 5.35 12.73
CA GLN A 224 -20.44 4.26 13.71
C GLN A 224 -19.08 3.59 13.90
N VAL A 225 -18.28 3.43 12.81
CA VAL A 225 -16.91 2.90 12.90
C VAL A 225 -16.06 3.75 13.84
N LEU A 226 -16.07 5.08 13.68
CA LEU A 226 -15.33 6.01 14.53
C LEU A 226 -15.77 5.96 16.02
N ALA A 227 -16.98 5.52 16.31
CA ALA A 227 -17.48 5.35 17.67
C ALA A 227 -17.06 4.00 18.30
N THR A 228 -16.44 3.07 17.54
CA THR A 228 -16.03 1.76 18.05
C THR A 228 -14.59 1.77 18.55
N PRO A 229 -14.28 1.17 19.72
CA PRO A 229 -12.90 0.98 20.16
C PRO A 229 -12.06 0.16 19.17
N SER A 230 -12.69 -0.79 18.47
CA SER A 230 -12.02 -1.64 17.47
C SER A 230 -11.36 -0.82 16.34
N TYR A 231 -11.96 0.31 15.97
CA TYR A 231 -11.37 1.21 14.97
C TYR A 231 -10.01 1.72 15.41
N TYR A 232 -9.90 2.23 16.63
CA TYR A 232 -8.66 2.77 17.16
C TYR A 232 -7.59 1.69 17.32
N PHE A 233 -7.97 0.50 17.77
CA PHE A 233 -7.05 -0.63 17.89
C PHE A 233 -6.49 -1.07 16.54
N VAL A 234 -7.35 -1.20 15.52
CA VAL A 234 -6.92 -1.59 14.16
C VAL A 234 -6.05 -0.52 13.51
N THR A 235 -6.46 0.75 13.62
CA THR A 235 -5.74 1.89 13.04
C THR A 235 -4.36 2.06 13.67
N LEU A 236 -4.27 1.99 15.00
CA LEU A 236 -2.99 2.07 15.70
C LEU A 236 -2.12 0.84 15.43
N ALA A 237 -2.70 -0.36 15.43
CA ALA A 237 -1.98 -1.57 15.07
C ALA A 237 -1.42 -1.50 13.64
N MET A 238 -2.15 -0.92 12.69
CA MET A 238 -1.68 -0.70 11.32
C MET A 238 -0.50 0.28 11.29
N ALA A 239 -0.56 1.38 12.04
CA ALA A 239 0.54 2.33 12.13
C ALA A 239 1.82 1.65 12.63
N LEU A 240 1.72 0.91 13.73
CA LEU A 240 2.84 0.22 14.36
C LEU A 240 3.38 -0.94 13.50
N ALA A 241 2.49 -1.70 12.85
CA ALA A 241 2.87 -2.80 11.96
C ALA A 241 3.68 -2.32 10.74
N CYS A 242 3.32 -1.17 10.18
CA CYS A 242 3.98 -0.66 8.98
C CYS A 242 5.36 -0.06 9.25
N MET A 243 5.65 0.35 10.48
CA MET A 243 6.91 1.03 10.81
C MET A 243 8.15 0.19 10.46
N GLY A 244 8.20 -1.08 10.88
CA GLY A 244 9.36 -1.94 10.64
C GLY A 244 9.65 -2.16 9.16
N GLY A 245 8.61 -2.45 8.37
CA GLY A 245 8.75 -2.65 6.93
C GLY A 245 9.15 -1.37 6.18
N LEU A 246 8.52 -0.24 6.50
CA LEU A 246 8.82 1.05 5.88
C LEU A 246 10.23 1.53 6.22
N MET A 247 10.68 1.35 7.46
CA MET A 247 12.07 1.62 7.85
C MET A 247 13.04 0.73 7.07
N MET A 248 12.77 -0.59 6.97
CA MET A 248 13.64 -1.50 6.24
C MET A 248 13.73 -1.16 4.74
N ILE A 249 12.64 -0.71 4.10
CA ILE A 249 12.68 -0.23 2.71
C ILE A 249 13.67 0.94 2.58
N GLY A 250 13.69 1.86 3.55
CA GLY A 250 14.64 2.97 3.57
C GLY A 250 16.08 2.58 3.89
N PHE A 251 16.28 1.49 4.63
CA PHE A 251 17.60 1.06 5.12
C PHE A 251 18.24 -0.10 4.36
N ALA A 252 17.51 -0.79 3.48
CA ALA A 252 17.99 -2.02 2.84
C ALA A 252 19.37 -1.84 2.16
N LYS A 253 19.56 -0.78 1.38
CA LYS A 253 20.84 -0.47 0.74
C LYS A 253 21.91 0.01 1.74
N PRO A 254 21.66 1.01 2.61
CA PRO A 254 22.62 1.44 3.63
C PRO A 254 23.12 0.31 4.51
N ILE A 255 22.25 -0.60 4.97
CA ILE A 255 22.67 -1.74 5.82
C ILE A 255 23.58 -2.69 5.05
N ALA A 256 23.26 -3.01 3.79
CA ALA A 256 24.10 -3.88 2.98
C ALA A 256 25.50 -3.28 2.77
N VAL A 257 25.58 -1.99 2.44
CA VAL A 257 26.87 -1.27 2.30
C VAL A 257 27.66 -1.33 3.60
N ALA A 258 27.05 -1.04 4.71
CA ALA A 258 27.71 -1.01 6.02
C ALA A 258 28.16 -2.37 6.53
N LYS A 259 27.57 -3.45 6.02
CA LYS A 259 27.99 -4.83 6.28
C LYS A 259 29.02 -5.34 5.23
N GLY A 260 29.65 -4.44 4.48
CA GLY A 260 30.68 -4.77 3.50
C GLY A 260 30.15 -5.40 2.20
N LEU A 261 28.88 -5.24 1.89
CA LEU A 261 28.22 -5.80 0.72
C LEU A 261 27.92 -4.74 -0.35
N GLU A 262 28.82 -3.78 -0.57
CA GLU A 262 28.60 -2.66 -1.50
C GLU A 262 28.27 -3.12 -2.91
N SER A 263 29.03 -4.11 -3.42
CA SER A 263 28.84 -4.64 -4.78
C SER A 263 27.48 -5.29 -5.01
N THR A 264 26.82 -5.75 -3.94
CA THR A 264 25.52 -6.43 -3.98
C THR A 264 24.40 -5.66 -3.26
N ALA A 265 24.66 -4.42 -2.84
CA ALA A 265 23.68 -3.65 -2.06
C ALA A 265 22.34 -3.43 -2.76
N VAL A 266 22.32 -3.39 -4.10
CA VAL A 266 21.11 -3.30 -4.93
C VAL A 266 20.24 -4.57 -4.79
N VAL A 267 20.85 -5.72 -4.55
CA VAL A 267 20.15 -7.01 -4.33
C VAL A 267 19.19 -6.91 -3.13
N GLY A 268 19.60 -6.22 -2.06
CA GLY A 268 18.73 -6.00 -0.89
C GLY A 268 17.43 -5.26 -1.24
N VAL A 269 17.51 -4.25 -2.11
CA VAL A 269 16.33 -3.48 -2.57
C VAL A 269 15.42 -4.32 -3.44
N LEU A 270 15.99 -5.15 -4.32
CA LEU A 270 15.22 -6.05 -5.18
C LEU A 270 14.51 -7.14 -4.35
N ILE A 271 15.25 -7.76 -3.43
CA ILE A 271 14.72 -8.83 -2.55
C ILE A 271 13.55 -8.31 -1.73
N ILE A 272 13.69 -7.14 -1.07
CA ILE A 272 12.60 -6.62 -0.24
C ILE A 272 11.35 -6.32 -1.10
N SER A 273 11.52 -5.82 -2.31
CA SER A 273 10.41 -5.49 -3.22
C SER A 273 9.67 -6.76 -3.69
N ILE A 274 10.42 -7.78 -4.11
CA ILE A 274 9.86 -9.06 -4.55
C ILE A 274 9.16 -9.76 -3.37
N CYS A 275 9.84 -9.89 -2.23
CA CYS A 275 9.28 -10.56 -1.06
C CYS A 275 8.07 -9.83 -0.49
N ASN A 276 8.05 -8.49 -0.53
CA ASN A 276 6.88 -7.70 -0.18
C ASN A 276 5.68 -8.04 -1.08
N SER A 277 5.89 -8.10 -2.40
CA SER A 277 4.82 -8.41 -3.36
C SER A 277 4.29 -9.84 -3.19
N LEU A 278 5.20 -10.81 -3.00
CA LEU A 278 4.84 -12.20 -2.69
C LEU A 278 4.13 -12.31 -1.35
N GLY A 279 4.58 -11.56 -0.34
CA GLY A 279 3.93 -11.49 0.96
C GLY A 279 2.49 -11.04 0.87
N ARG A 280 2.19 -10.00 0.07
CA ARG A 280 0.81 -9.54 -0.16
C ARG A 280 -0.08 -10.65 -0.70
N LEU A 281 0.41 -11.40 -1.67
CA LEU A 281 -0.33 -12.49 -2.29
C LEU A 281 -0.51 -13.68 -1.33
N LEU A 282 0.58 -14.22 -0.80
CA LEU A 282 0.56 -15.46 -0.03
C LEU A 282 -0.14 -15.29 1.32
N TRP A 283 0.13 -14.22 2.06
CA TRP A 283 -0.55 -13.97 3.33
C TRP A 283 -2.03 -13.62 3.16
N GLY A 284 -2.43 -13.07 2.00
CA GLY A 284 -3.83 -12.93 1.66
C GLY A 284 -4.54 -14.28 1.59
N ILE A 285 -3.92 -15.26 0.89
CA ILE A 285 -4.43 -16.64 0.78
C ILE A 285 -4.43 -17.36 2.14
N ILE A 286 -3.31 -17.26 2.86
CA ILE A 286 -3.15 -17.90 4.18
C ILE A 286 -4.21 -17.39 5.15
N SER A 287 -4.47 -16.09 5.15
CA SER A 287 -5.44 -15.48 6.06
C SER A 287 -6.88 -15.91 5.81
N ASP A 288 -7.23 -16.31 4.58
CA ASP A 288 -8.53 -16.90 4.28
C ASP A 288 -8.71 -18.26 4.97
N LYS A 289 -7.61 -18.97 5.23
CA LYS A 289 -7.63 -20.30 5.86
C LYS A 289 -7.53 -20.26 7.39
N ILE A 290 -6.59 -19.50 7.94
CA ILE A 290 -6.30 -19.48 9.38
C ILE A 290 -6.98 -18.32 10.13
N GLY A 291 -7.60 -17.40 9.39
CA GLY A 291 -8.28 -16.21 9.95
C GLY A 291 -7.38 -15.00 10.09
N ARG A 292 -7.98 -13.81 10.00
CA ARG A 292 -7.27 -12.50 9.92
C ARG A 292 -6.47 -12.19 11.18
N LYS A 293 -7.09 -12.41 12.35
CA LYS A 293 -6.49 -12.08 13.64
C LYS A 293 -5.20 -12.87 13.87
N LEU A 294 -5.24 -14.19 13.68
CA LEU A 294 -4.07 -15.04 13.87
C LEU A 294 -2.98 -14.70 12.84
N THR A 295 -3.36 -14.47 11.59
CA THR A 295 -2.41 -14.07 10.55
C THR A 295 -1.67 -12.78 10.93
N LEU A 296 -2.38 -11.74 11.38
CA LEU A 296 -1.76 -10.48 11.78
C LEU A 296 -0.83 -10.64 12.99
N ILE A 297 -1.17 -11.50 13.95
CA ILE A 297 -0.29 -11.81 15.09
C ILE A 297 1.01 -12.48 14.60
N ILE A 298 0.91 -13.45 13.70
CA ILE A 298 2.08 -14.13 13.13
C ILE A 298 2.96 -13.14 12.35
N LEU A 299 2.33 -12.26 11.56
CA LEU A 299 3.04 -11.23 10.79
C LEU A 299 3.80 -10.26 11.69
N LEU A 300 3.15 -9.77 12.76
CA LEU A 300 3.75 -8.86 13.73
C LEU A 300 4.90 -9.54 14.49
N LEU A 301 4.69 -10.78 14.95
CA LEU A 301 5.71 -11.55 15.64
C LEU A 301 6.93 -11.77 14.75
N GLY A 302 6.70 -12.24 13.51
CA GLY A 302 7.77 -12.47 12.54
C GLY A 302 8.52 -11.18 12.18
N SER A 303 7.80 -10.08 11.93
CA SER A 303 8.41 -8.78 11.65
C SER A 303 9.25 -8.27 12.83
N GLY A 304 8.75 -8.41 14.06
CA GLY A 304 9.48 -8.01 15.28
C GLY A 304 10.76 -8.82 15.48
N ILE A 305 10.69 -10.14 15.36
CA ILE A 305 11.86 -11.04 15.47
C ILE A 305 12.90 -10.70 14.38
N MET A 306 12.48 -10.56 13.12
CA MET A 306 13.38 -10.23 12.02
C MET A 306 14.04 -8.86 12.22
N SER A 307 13.31 -7.87 12.77
CA SER A 307 13.87 -6.56 13.08
C SER A 307 15.01 -6.65 14.11
N LEU A 308 14.88 -7.48 15.14
CA LEU A 308 15.96 -7.71 16.11
C LEU A 308 17.17 -8.45 15.52
N LEU A 309 16.93 -9.34 14.54
CA LEU A 309 17.98 -10.10 13.88
C LEU A 309 18.82 -9.26 12.90
N VAL A 310 18.36 -8.08 12.49
CA VAL A 310 19.09 -7.19 11.55
C VAL A 310 20.54 -6.94 12.04
N ASN A 311 20.71 -6.68 13.33
CA ASN A 311 22.03 -6.41 13.89
C ASN A 311 22.92 -7.65 13.95
N ALA A 312 22.34 -8.81 14.28
CA ALA A 312 23.06 -10.07 14.42
C ALA A 312 23.43 -10.71 13.07
N ALA A 313 22.67 -10.40 12.01
CA ALA A 313 22.89 -10.97 10.69
C ALA A 313 24.16 -10.41 10.04
N ASN A 314 25.13 -11.27 9.70
CA ASN A 314 26.38 -10.91 9.04
C ASN A 314 26.48 -11.54 7.65
N GLY A 315 27.29 -10.93 6.77
CA GLY A 315 27.45 -11.37 5.38
C GLY A 315 26.11 -11.45 4.66
N TYR A 316 25.93 -12.43 3.78
CA TYR A 316 24.73 -12.60 2.98
C TYR A 316 23.45 -12.95 3.78
N TRP A 317 23.55 -13.34 5.04
CA TRP A 317 22.41 -13.59 5.92
C TRP A 317 21.53 -12.35 6.12
N ILE A 318 22.09 -11.15 5.97
CA ILE A 318 21.31 -9.91 6.03
C ILE A 318 20.23 -9.86 4.95
N TYR A 319 20.48 -10.41 3.76
CA TYR A 319 19.47 -10.44 2.69
C TYR A 319 18.29 -11.37 3.01
N VAL A 320 18.53 -12.44 3.76
CA VAL A 320 17.46 -13.32 4.25
C VAL A 320 16.57 -12.56 5.24
N VAL A 321 17.17 -11.82 6.16
CA VAL A 321 16.42 -11.00 7.14
C VAL A 321 15.61 -9.91 6.43
N ILE A 322 16.22 -9.20 5.47
CA ILE A 322 15.55 -8.19 4.63
C ILE A 322 14.38 -8.79 3.85
N ALA A 323 14.56 -10.00 3.29
CA ALA A 323 13.54 -10.73 2.57
C ALA A 323 12.31 -11.01 3.44
N PHE A 324 12.53 -11.55 4.64
CA PHE A 324 11.44 -11.87 5.57
C PHE A 324 10.74 -10.63 6.11
N ILE A 325 11.46 -9.53 6.41
CA ILE A 325 10.83 -8.26 6.80
C ILE A 325 9.92 -7.76 5.67
N GLY A 326 10.40 -7.78 4.43
CA GLY A 326 9.59 -7.43 3.25
C GLY A 326 8.37 -8.33 3.11
N PHE A 327 8.53 -9.64 3.29
CA PHE A 327 7.48 -10.63 3.18
C PHE A 327 6.37 -10.46 4.23
N PHE A 328 6.73 -10.22 5.49
CA PHE A 328 5.77 -9.94 6.55
C PHE A 328 5.09 -8.58 6.36
N TYR A 329 5.85 -7.55 5.96
CA TYR A 329 5.30 -6.23 5.67
C TYR A 329 4.24 -6.27 4.55
N GLY A 330 4.50 -7.02 3.49
CA GLY A 330 3.52 -7.25 2.43
C GLY A 330 2.22 -7.85 2.95
N GLY A 331 2.32 -8.78 3.89
CA GLY A 331 1.17 -9.42 4.54
C GLY A 331 0.24 -8.44 5.26
N PHE A 332 0.76 -7.38 5.89
CA PHE A 332 -0.08 -6.37 6.52
C PHE A 332 -0.98 -5.68 5.52
N LEU A 333 -0.43 -5.27 4.37
CA LEU A 333 -1.17 -4.50 3.35
C LEU A 333 -2.29 -5.29 2.68
N SER A 334 -2.25 -6.63 2.71
CA SER A 334 -3.35 -7.48 2.23
C SER A 334 -4.36 -7.85 3.34
N ASN A 335 -3.92 -7.90 4.59
CA ASN A 335 -4.76 -8.37 5.70
C ASN A 335 -5.55 -7.25 6.40
N PHE A 336 -5.03 -6.05 6.56
CA PHE A 336 -5.79 -4.94 7.15
C PHE A 336 -7.05 -4.57 6.36
N PRO A 337 -7.07 -4.53 5.00
CA PRO A 337 -8.30 -4.32 4.26
C PRO A 337 -9.33 -5.42 4.51
N THR A 338 -8.89 -6.67 4.55
CA THR A 338 -9.80 -7.82 4.77
C THR A 338 -10.33 -7.85 6.21
N LEU A 339 -9.48 -7.56 7.21
CA LEU A 339 -9.90 -7.40 8.59
C LEU A 339 -10.93 -6.26 8.74
N THR A 340 -10.71 -5.13 8.06
CA THR A 340 -11.64 -3.99 8.06
C THR A 340 -13.01 -4.41 7.53
N ALA A 341 -13.04 -5.17 6.42
CA ALA A 341 -14.29 -5.67 5.85
C ALA A 341 -14.99 -6.69 6.77
N ASP A 342 -14.23 -7.50 7.52
CA ASP A 342 -14.78 -8.50 8.43
C ASP A 342 -15.29 -7.87 9.74
N LEU A 343 -14.69 -6.78 10.21
CA LEU A 343 -15.12 -6.06 11.43
C LEU A 343 -16.28 -5.10 11.18
N PHE A 344 -16.26 -4.37 10.06
CA PHE A 344 -17.15 -3.22 9.86
C PHE A 344 -18.13 -3.41 8.69
N GLY A 345 -18.06 -4.54 7.98
CA GLY A 345 -18.95 -4.87 6.87
C GLY A 345 -18.47 -4.37 5.50
N ALA A 346 -19.13 -4.86 4.45
CA ALA A 346 -18.73 -4.63 3.07
C ALA A 346 -19.38 -3.38 2.43
N ARG A 347 -20.52 -2.91 2.97
CA ARG A 347 -21.31 -1.83 2.37
C ARG A 347 -20.51 -0.53 2.24
N HIS A 348 -19.84 -0.12 3.32
CA HIS A 348 -19.05 1.10 3.39
C HIS A 348 -17.53 0.84 3.37
N MET A 349 -17.10 -0.34 2.88
CA MET A 349 -15.72 -0.84 2.99
C MET A 349 -14.69 0.17 2.48
N ALA A 350 -14.91 0.82 1.34
CA ALA A 350 -13.94 1.76 0.77
C ALA A 350 -13.65 2.94 1.73
N THR A 351 -14.70 3.51 2.34
CA THR A 351 -14.53 4.61 3.32
C THR A 351 -13.97 4.11 4.64
N ASN A 352 -14.48 2.99 5.16
CA ASN A 352 -14.06 2.43 6.44
C ASN A 352 -12.58 2.00 6.40
N TYR A 353 -12.16 1.40 5.28
CA TYR A 353 -10.75 1.09 5.09
C TYR A 353 -9.89 2.35 4.89
N GLY A 354 -10.40 3.37 4.21
CA GLY A 354 -9.73 4.68 4.13
C GLY A 354 -9.46 5.28 5.52
N LEU A 355 -10.42 5.16 6.46
CA LEU A 355 -10.23 5.57 7.85
C LEU A 355 -9.13 4.76 8.55
N VAL A 356 -9.13 3.44 8.42
CA VAL A 356 -8.09 2.56 8.99
C VAL A 356 -6.73 2.86 8.36
N LEU A 357 -6.72 3.18 7.06
CA LEU A 357 -5.49 3.50 6.32
C LEU A 357 -4.80 4.78 6.83
N LEU A 358 -5.47 5.63 7.61
CA LEU A 358 -4.81 6.73 8.33
C LEU A 358 -3.67 6.22 9.22
N GLY A 359 -3.81 5.02 9.79
CA GLY A 359 -2.73 4.36 10.52
C GLY A 359 -1.50 4.12 9.64
N PHE A 360 -1.69 3.70 8.38
CA PHE A 360 -0.58 3.58 7.43
C PHE A 360 0.12 4.93 7.19
N GLY A 361 -0.65 5.99 6.98
CA GLY A 361 -0.11 7.34 6.78
C GLY A 361 0.69 7.82 7.98
N ILE A 362 0.18 7.64 9.20
CA ILE A 362 0.88 7.96 10.44
C ILE A 362 2.17 7.12 10.56
N GLY A 363 2.08 5.81 10.34
CA GLY A 363 3.23 4.91 10.38
C GLY A 363 4.29 5.31 9.34
N ALA A 364 3.90 5.73 8.15
CA ALA A 364 4.81 6.18 7.11
C ALA A 364 5.58 7.46 7.49
N VAL A 365 4.89 8.44 8.05
CA VAL A 365 5.53 9.70 8.51
C VAL A 365 6.49 9.42 9.66
N VAL A 366 6.03 8.69 10.69
CA VAL A 366 6.85 8.39 11.88
C VAL A 366 8.06 7.52 11.49
N SER A 367 7.87 6.49 10.66
CA SER A 367 8.99 5.63 10.23
C SER A 367 10.01 6.39 9.40
N SER A 368 9.57 7.32 8.55
CA SER A 368 10.49 8.15 7.75
C SER A 368 11.32 9.09 8.63
N TYR A 369 10.69 9.66 9.66
CA TYR A 369 11.38 10.52 10.62
C TYR A 369 12.42 9.72 11.45
N VAL A 370 12.00 8.59 12.00
CA VAL A 370 12.90 7.69 12.77
C VAL A 370 14.05 7.21 11.88
N ALA A 371 13.74 6.76 10.65
CA ALA A 371 14.76 6.33 9.69
C ALA A 371 15.73 7.45 9.35
N GLY A 372 15.24 8.66 9.08
CA GLY A 372 16.07 9.83 8.78
C GLY A 372 17.00 10.19 9.92
N TYR A 373 16.48 10.24 11.14
CA TYR A 373 17.25 10.56 12.35
C TYR A 373 18.40 9.57 12.57
N TYR A 374 18.12 8.26 12.58
CA TYR A 374 19.14 7.24 12.78
C TYR A 374 20.12 7.14 11.60
N LYS A 375 19.69 7.39 10.37
CA LYS A 375 20.56 7.43 9.20
C LYS A 375 21.60 8.56 9.31
N ASN A 376 21.22 9.71 9.82
CA ASN A 376 22.14 10.83 10.03
C ASN A 376 23.17 10.52 11.12
N ILE A 377 22.74 9.91 12.24
CA ILE A 377 23.65 9.53 13.35
C ILE A 377 24.59 8.39 12.91
N ALA A 378 24.07 7.43 12.14
CA ALA A 378 24.83 6.27 11.70
C ALA A 378 25.73 6.53 10.49
N ALA A 379 25.87 7.77 10.06
CA ALA A 379 26.74 8.13 8.92
C ALA A 379 28.21 7.68 9.11
N THR A 380 28.67 7.60 10.38
CA THR A 380 30.02 7.17 10.76
C THR A 380 30.07 5.78 11.37
N ASP A 381 29.00 5.31 11.98
CA ASP A 381 28.90 3.99 12.65
C ASP A 381 27.51 3.41 12.51
N ILE A 382 27.41 2.31 11.76
CA ILE A 382 26.13 1.63 11.48
C ILE A 382 25.48 0.99 12.70
N SER A 383 26.25 0.66 13.74
CA SER A 383 25.70 0.09 14.98
C SER A 383 24.68 1.03 15.63
N LEU A 384 24.81 2.34 15.37
CA LEU A 384 23.87 3.38 15.82
C LEU A 384 22.50 3.32 15.14
N MET A 385 22.31 2.49 14.11
CA MET A 385 21.00 2.21 13.53
C MET A 385 20.19 1.18 14.31
N PHE A 386 20.83 0.37 15.16
CA PHE A 386 20.16 -0.73 15.85
C PHE A 386 18.96 -0.29 16.72
N PRO A 387 19.00 0.84 17.45
CA PRO A 387 17.82 1.30 18.18
C PRO A 387 16.57 1.50 17.34
N ALA A 388 16.69 1.87 16.05
CA ALA A 388 15.55 1.98 15.15
C ALA A 388 14.83 0.62 14.99
N PHE A 389 15.58 -0.48 14.91
CA PHE A 389 15.02 -1.82 14.79
C PHE A 389 14.46 -2.35 16.12
N ILE A 390 15.01 -1.93 17.24
CA ILE A 390 14.41 -2.18 18.58
C ILE A 390 13.05 -1.48 18.66
N ILE A 391 12.96 -0.22 18.24
CA ILE A 391 11.69 0.52 18.17
C ILE A 391 10.68 -0.25 17.30
N ALA A 392 11.09 -0.74 16.13
CA ALA A 392 10.22 -1.54 15.26
C ALA A 392 9.73 -2.82 15.95
N ALA A 393 10.59 -3.51 16.69
CA ALA A 393 10.20 -4.72 17.43
C ALA A 393 9.24 -4.42 18.59
N ILE A 394 9.46 -3.33 19.33
CA ILE A 394 8.53 -2.86 20.37
C ILE A 394 7.19 -2.51 19.76
N CYS A 395 7.16 -1.78 18.65
CA CYS A 395 5.94 -1.45 17.92
C CYS A 395 5.18 -2.71 17.49
N ALA A 396 5.89 -3.73 17.00
CA ALA A 396 5.28 -5.02 16.66
C ALA A 396 4.67 -5.70 17.89
N GLY A 397 5.34 -5.70 19.04
CA GLY A 397 4.83 -6.23 20.31
C GLY A 397 3.56 -5.52 20.78
N VAL A 398 3.54 -4.19 20.74
CA VAL A 398 2.33 -3.39 21.05
C VAL A 398 1.23 -3.68 20.05
N GLY A 399 1.56 -3.82 18.75
CA GLY A 399 0.63 -4.21 17.70
C GLY A 399 -0.04 -5.56 17.98
N ILE A 400 0.71 -6.56 18.47
CA ILE A 400 0.17 -7.87 18.88
C ILE A 400 -0.86 -7.71 19.99
N LEU A 401 -0.57 -6.91 21.02
CA LEU A 401 -1.51 -6.64 22.11
C LEU A 401 -2.81 -6.02 21.57
N LEU A 402 -2.71 -5.00 20.72
CA LEU A 402 -3.88 -4.32 20.14
C LEU A 402 -4.73 -5.27 19.30
N ILE A 403 -4.11 -6.09 18.43
CA ILE A 403 -4.82 -7.08 17.62
C ILE A 403 -5.44 -8.17 18.51
N SER A 404 -4.78 -8.55 19.59
CA SER A 404 -5.29 -9.57 20.53
C SER A 404 -6.54 -9.13 21.27
N LEU A 405 -6.70 -7.84 21.53
CA LEU A 405 -7.88 -7.25 22.15
C LEU A 405 -9.10 -7.20 21.22
N LEU A 406 -8.92 -7.35 19.90
CA LEU A 406 -10.02 -7.33 18.94
C LEU A 406 -10.93 -8.56 19.12
N LYS A 407 -12.24 -8.31 19.22
CA LYS A 407 -13.27 -9.35 19.19
C LYS A 407 -13.71 -9.58 17.74
N VAL A 408 -13.00 -10.45 17.04
CA VAL A 408 -13.40 -10.88 15.68
C VAL A 408 -14.30 -12.10 15.83
N LYS A 409 -15.54 -12.04 15.33
CA LYS A 409 -16.42 -13.22 15.28
C LYS A 409 -15.75 -14.26 14.38
N LYS A 410 -15.53 -15.46 14.91
CA LYS A 410 -15.02 -16.59 14.10
C LYS A 410 -16.03 -16.88 12.99
N VAL A 411 -15.61 -16.78 11.74
CA VAL A 411 -16.33 -17.42 10.64
C VAL A 411 -16.04 -18.91 10.78
N SER A 412 -17.04 -19.69 11.20
CA SER A 412 -16.94 -21.15 11.19
C SER A 412 -16.81 -21.60 9.74
N VAL A 413 -15.61 -22.01 9.37
CA VAL A 413 -15.37 -22.76 8.13
C VAL A 413 -15.83 -24.19 8.41
N HIS A 414 -17.01 -24.54 7.92
CA HIS A 414 -17.44 -25.92 7.74
C HIS A 414 -17.32 -26.30 6.28
#